data_237de6f2ef4f7b6d7f261daf5dfcafcf
#
_entry.id   237de6f2ef4f7b6d7f261daf5dfcafcf
#
_cell.length_a   1.000
_cell.length_b   1.000
_cell.length_c   1.000
_cell.angle_alpha   90.00
_cell.angle_beta   90.00
_cell.angle_gamma   90.00
#
_symmetry.space_group_name_H-M   'P 1'
#
loop_
_entity.id
_entity.type
_entity.pdbx_description
1 polymer ?
#
loop_
_entity_poly.entity_id
_entity_poly.type
_entity_poly.pdbx_seq_one_letter_code
_entity_poly.pdbx_strand_id
1 'polypeptide(L)'
;MKEVFVDRKWNEAVMTQHLPLEGIRVLDLSRIIAGPNCTMQLADLGAEVIKIEIPGSGDDSRRMKPPEVGGEGHFYLAFNRNKKSVAVDMKSPAGLDLIMRLAATCDVFVENFRPGVAKRLGVDYETLHAKFPRLVYCSVSAYGQEGMMSDRPGLDPVFQAEMGLMSLCGEADGGPIRPPLSIIDLFTSLYASTAVCAAIADQKTTGQGRHIDVSLMGGAISVLGNAAQYYFTCGEPPPRVGNGFPTVVPVGAFAGSDGGLFYLACGTQKLYENLVIKALDRPDLAEDPRFAGMGGRVEHRTVFMSILEEIFAAEPRDHWVEKLRTAGVPCGAVRNLDEA
;
A
#
# COMPACT_ATOMS: atom_id res chain seq x y z
N MET A 1 8.53 28.22 2.07
CA MET A 1 9.16 26.99 1.56
C MET A 1 10.36 26.69 2.46
N LYS A 2 10.26 25.72 3.35
CA LYS A 2 11.43 25.23 4.10
C LYS A 2 12.22 24.35 3.12
N GLU A 3 13.47 24.72 2.86
CA GLU A 3 14.40 23.88 2.10
C GLU A 3 14.53 22.53 2.84
N VAL A 4 14.10 21.47 2.20
CA VAL A 4 14.41 20.10 2.65
C VAL A 4 15.89 19.89 2.35
N PHE A 5 16.74 20.01 3.36
CA PHE A 5 18.15 19.64 3.28
C PHE A 5 18.24 18.13 3.09
N VAL A 6 18.38 17.70 1.84
CA VAL A 6 18.84 16.35 1.53
C VAL A 6 20.35 16.34 1.80
N ASP A 7 20.77 15.62 2.83
CA ASP A 7 22.18 15.48 3.19
C ASP A 7 22.95 14.88 1.99
N ARG A 8 23.84 15.68 1.36
CA ARG A 8 24.63 15.27 0.21
C ARG A 8 25.50 14.01 0.45
N LYS A 9 25.87 13.76 1.71
CA LYS A 9 26.66 12.57 2.08
C LYS A 9 25.88 11.25 1.91
N TRP A 10 24.56 11.28 2.06
CA TRP A 10 23.70 10.13 1.77
C TRP A 10 23.70 9.76 0.28
N ASN A 11 23.69 10.78 -0.60
CA ASN A 11 23.71 10.56 -2.04
C ASN A 11 25.02 9.94 -2.55
N GLU A 12 26.17 10.33 -2.01
CA GLU A 12 27.46 9.79 -2.46
C GLU A 12 27.68 8.33 -2.04
N ALA A 13 27.20 7.92 -0.85
CA ALA A 13 27.31 6.54 -0.38
C ALA A 13 26.35 5.58 -1.12
N VAL A 14 25.19 6.05 -1.55
CA VAL A 14 24.21 5.25 -2.31
C VAL A 14 24.63 5.09 -3.78
N MET A 15 25.32 6.08 -4.37
CA MET A 15 25.76 6.08 -5.78
C MET A 15 26.90 5.10 -6.09
N THR A 16 27.52 4.48 -5.08
CA THR A 16 28.60 3.49 -5.24
C THR A 16 28.15 2.04 -5.06
N GLN A 17 26.89 1.79 -4.71
CA GLN A 17 26.37 0.43 -4.54
C GLN A 17 25.69 -0.05 -5.83
N HIS A 18 26.05 -1.26 -6.24
CA HIS A 18 25.33 -1.99 -7.29
C HIS A 18 23.89 -2.22 -6.86
N LEU A 19 22.93 -1.73 -7.65
CA LEU A 19 21.50 -1.93 -7.37
C LEU A 19 21.01 -3.27 -7.95
N PRO A 20 20.09 -3.97 -7.27
CA PRO A 20 19.67 -5.33 -7.63
C PRO A 20 19.15 -5.49 -9.07
N LEU A 21 18.51 -4.45 -9.62
CA LEU A 21 17.96 -4.44 -10.98
C LEU A 21 18.78 -3.58 -11.96
N GLU A 22 20.04 -3.25 -11.63
CA GLU A 22 20.92 -2.56 -12.56
C GLU A 22 21.09 -3.39 -13.86
N GLY A 23 20.95 -2.72 -15.01
CA GLY A 23 20.96 -3.35 -16.32
C GLY A 23 19.63 -3.90 -16.80
N ILE A 24 18.60 -3.95 -15.97
CA ILE A 24 17.23 -4.30 -16.36
C ILE A 24 16.54 -3.06 -16.95
N ARG A 25 15.85 -3.26 -18.09
CA ARG A 25 15.09 -2.19 -18.76
C ARG A 25 13.59 -2.51 -18.75
N VAL A 26 12.79 -1.54 -18.35
CA VAL A 26 11.33 -1.64 -18.23
C VAL A 26 10.65 -0.65 -19.17
N LEU A 27 9.76 -1.12 -20.02
CA LEU A 27 8.87 -0.30 -20.82
C LEU A 27 7.52 -0.17 -20.11
N ASP A 28 7.23 1.03 -19.61
CA ASP A 28 6.07 1.33 -18.77
C ASP A 28 5.00 2.09 -19.56
N LEU A 29 3.88 1.43 -19.90
CA LEU A 29 2.73 2.03 -20.56
C LEU A 29 1.59 2.31 -19.56
N SER A 30 1.84 2.08 -18.28
CA SER A 30 0.82 2.20 -17.25
C SER A 30 0.54 3.65 -16.85
N ARG A 31 -0.61 3.90 -16.21
CA ARG A 31 -1.10 5.23 -15.79
C ARG A 31 -1.66 5.19 -14.39
N ILE A 32 -1.81 6.37 -13.82
CA ILE A 32 -2.46 6.67 -12.53
C ILE A 32 -1.62 6.20 -11.35
N ILE A 33 -1.87 5.00 -10.75
CA ILE A 33 -1.22 4.56 -9.51
C ILE A 33 -0.64 3.15 -9.61
N ALA A 34 -1.45 2.12 -9.73
CA ALA A 34 -1.02 0.73 -9.49
C ALA A 34 0.14 0.29 -10.39
N GLY A 35 0.04 0.50 -11.70
CA GLY A 35 1.12 0.22 -12.63
C GLY A 35 2.33 1.16 -12.43
N PRO A 36 2.13 2.51 -12.40
CA PRO A 36 3.22 3.44 -12.15
C PRO A 36 3.97 3.20 -10.84
N ASN A 37 3.30 2.86 -9.75
CA ASN A 37 3.97 2.52 -8.49
C ASN A 37 4.77 1.22 -8.58
N CYS A 38 4.26 0.21 -9.32
CA CYS A 38 5.03 -1.01 -9.60
C CYS A 38 6.34 -0.67 -10.32
N THR A 39 6.28 0.08 -11.42
CA THR A 39 7.48 0.41 -12.21
C THR A 39 8.41 1.39 -11.50
N MET A 40 7.88 2.27 -10.63
CA MET A 40 8.70 3.13 -9.77
C MET A 40 9.51 2.30 -8.76
N GLN A 41 8.93 1.27 -8.15
CA GLN A 41 9.67 0.37 -7.25
C GLN A 41 10.80 -0.36 -7.99
N LEU A 42 10.57 -0.79 -9.23
CA LEU A 42 11.63 -1.38 -10.06
C LEU A 42 12.72 -0.36 -10.37
N ALA A 43 12.36 0.92 -10.63
CA ALA A 43 13.31 2.00 -10.83
C ALA A 43 14.14 2.30 -9.55
N ASP A 44 13.49 2.30 -8.37
CA ASP A 44 14.18 2.48 -7.08
C ASP A 44 15.18 1.33 -6.80
N LEU A 45 14.92 0.14 -7.35
CA LEU A 45 15.84 -1.01 -7.31
C LEU A 45 16.92 -0.98 -8.39
N GLY A 46 16.98 0.05 -9.25
CA GLY A 46 18.03 0.26 -10.24
C GLY A 46 17.65 -0.04 -11.69
N ALA A 47 16.41 -0.43 -11.98
CA ALA A 47 15.98 -0.64 -13.36
C ALA A 47 15.88 0.70 -14.12
N GLU A 48 16.25 0.69 -15.41
CA GLU A 48 15.97 1.80 -16.32
C GLU A 48 14.50 1.73 -16.76
N VAL A 49 13.66 2.64 -16.27
CA VAL A 49 12.23 2.69 -16.63
C VAL A 49 11.97 3.76 -17.67
N ILE A 50 11.42 3.34 -18.82
CA ILE A 50 10.98 4.19 -19.92
C ILE A 50 9.46 4.26 -19.89
N LYS A 51 8.93 5.38 -19.41
CA LYS A 51 7.49 5.61 -19.33
C LYS A 51 6.96 6.20 -20.61
N ILE A 52 6.00 5.55 -21.21
CA ILE A 52 5.30 6.02 -22.42
C ILE A 52 4.08 6.84 -22.03
N GLU A 53 4.02 8.05 -22.55
CA GLU A 53 2.96 9.00 -22.25
C GLU A 53 2.28 9.53 -23.53
N ILE A 54 1.03 10.00 -23.37
CA ILE A 54 0.29 10.59 -24.50
C ILE A 54 0.89 11.96 -24.85
N PRO A 55 1.18 12.26 -26.12
CA PRO A 55 1.64 13.58 -26.53
C PRO A 55 0.72 14.71 -26.05
N GLY A 56 1.29 15.76 -25.47
CA GLY A 56 0.59 16.96 -25.00
C GLY A 56 -0.14 16.80 -23.66
N SER A 57 -0.68 15.62 -23.33
CA SER A 57 -1.44 15.42 -22.10
C SER A 57 -0.70 14.64 -21.02
N GLY A 58 0.23 13.78 -21.39
CA GLY A 58 0.96 12.92 -20.47
C GLY A 58 0.08 11.85 -19.81
N ASP A 59 0.51 11.38 -18.65
CA ASP A 59 -0.26 10.56 -17.73
C ASP A 59 -1.40 11.39 -17.11
N ASP A 60 -2.58 10.80 -16.94
CA ASP A 60 -3.73 11.50 -16.37
C ASP A 60 -3.46 12.03 -14.95
N SER A 61 -2.58 11.38 -14.19
CA SER A 61 -2.16 11.82 -12.86
C SER A 61 -1.43 13.16 -12.83
N ARG A 62 -0.85 13.62 -13.96
CA ARG A 62 -0.26 14.98 -14.07
C ARG A 62 -1.31 16.07 -13.88
N ARG A 63 -2.56 15.80 -14.25
CA ARG A 63 -3.69 16.73 -14.18
C ARG A 63 -4.54 16.56 -12.92
N MET A 64 -4.24 15.60 -12.06
CA MET A 64 -4.90 15.43 -10.75
C MET A 64 -4.38 16.46 -9.74
N LYS A 65 -4.88 17.67 -9.85
CA LYS A 65 -4.48 18.86 -9.07
C LYS A 65 -5.67 19.76 -8.73
N PRO A 66 -5.64 20.62 -7.70
CA PRO A 66 -4.55 20.82 -6.75
C PRO A 66 -4.35 19.64 -5.78
N PRO A 67 -3.20 19.54 -5.03
CA PRO A 67 -2.02 20.39 -5.10
C PRO A 67 -1.09 20.04 -6.26
N GLU A 68 -0.18 20.98 -6.58
CA GLU A 68 0.80 20.81 -7.67
C GLU A 68 2.17 21.44 -7.30
N VAL A 69 3.22 20.91 -7.94
CA VAL A 69 4.56 21.49 -7.88
C VAL A 69 5.12 21.55 -9.30
N GLY A 70 5.56 22.73 -9.74
CA GLY A 70 6.10 22.92 -11.09
C GLY A 70 5.12 22.60 -12.23
N GLY A 71 3.81 22.71 -11.97
CA GLY A 71 2.75 22.38 -12.94
C GLY A 71 2.32 20.90 -12.96
N GLU A 72 2.98 20.05 -12.17
CA GLU A 72 2.69 18.61 -12.07
C GLU A 72 1.83 18.28 -10.87
N GLY A 73 0.81 17.44 -11.04
CA GLY A 73 -0.06 16.98 -9.97
C GLY A 73 0.67 16.08 -8.95
N HIS A 74 0.30 16.19 -7.71
CA HIS A 74 0.92 15.43 -6.61
C HIS A 74 0.87 13.91 -6.80
N PHE A 75 -0.17 13.36 -7.43
CA PHE A 75 -0.23 11.92 -7.76
C PHE A 75 0.88 11.52 -8.72
N TYR A 76 1.14 12.33 -9.75
CA TYR A 76 2.22 12.02 -10.67
C TYR A 76 3.58 12.02 -9.98
N LEU A 77 3.83 13.03 -9.16
CA LEU A 77 5.10 13.16 -8.43
C LEU A 77 5.31 12.02 -7.42
N ALA A 78 4.23 11.50 -6.81
CA ALA A 78 4.31 10.43 -5.84
C ALA A 78 4.74 9.08 -6.45
N PHE A 79 4.41 8.79 -7.74
CA PHE A 79 4.52 7.45 -8.32
C PHE A 79 5.40 7.37 -9.58
N ASN A 80 6.15 8.42 -9.93
CA ASN A 80 6.90 8.43 -11.19
C ASN A 80 8.36 8.92 -11.06
N ARG A 81 8.92 8.95 -9.82
CA ARG A 81 10.35 9.25 -9.67
C ARG A 81 11.22 8.18 -10.36
N ASN A 82 12.44 8.56 -10.74
CA ASN A 82 13.44 7.71 -11.38
C ASN A 82 13.06 7.15 -12.76
N LYS A 83 12.02 7.69 -13.42
CA LYS A 83 11.60 7.28 -14.75
C LYS A 83 12.02 8.29 -15.82
N LYS A 84 12.29 7.78 -17.04
CA LYS A 84 12.47 8.57 -18.26
C LYS A 84 11.13 8.61 -19.00
N SER A 85 10.59 9.81 -19.25
CA SER A 85 9.31 9.97 -19.97
C SER A 85 9.55 10.16 -21.46
N VAL A 86 8.75 9.47 -22.29
CA VAL A 86 8.72 9.58 -23.74
C VAL A 86 7.28 9.75 -24.21
N ALA A 87 6.99 10.85 -24.91
CA ALA A 87 5.66 11.10 -25.48
C ALA A 87 5.50 10.36 -26.80
N VAL A 88 4.52 9.45 -26.90
CA VAL A 88 4.27 8.61 -28.09
C VAL A 88 2.77 8.51 -28.37
N ASP A 89 2.36 8.83 -29.57
CA ASP A 89 1.01 8.48 -30.06
C ASP A 89 0.96 7.03 -30.49
N MET A 90 0.57 6.15 -29.56
CA MET A 90 0.45 4.70 -29.78
C MET A 90 -0.62 4.30 -30.81
N LYS A 91 -1.49 5.26 -31.24
CA LYS A 91 -2.50 5.01 -32.27
C LYS A 91 -1.96 5.21 -33.68
N SER A 92 -0.83 5.90 -33.81
CA SER A 92 -0.16 6.11 -35.10
C SER A 92 0.74 4.91 -35.45
N PRO A 93 0.88 4.55 -36.75
CA PRO A 93 1.80 3.50 -37.17
C PRO A 93 3.25 3.76 -36.73
N ALA A 94 3.71 5.01 -36.79
CA ALA A 94 5.05 5.40 -36.35
C ALA A 94 5.25 5.26 -34.85
N GLY A 95 4.21 5.58 -34.06
CA GLY A 95 4.25 5.40 -32.59
C GLY A 95 4.26 3.94 -32.22
N LEU A 96 3.46 3.10 -32.86
CA LEU A 96 3.49 1.65 -32.64
C LEU A 96 4.85 1.06 -33.02
N ASP A 97 5.44 1.46 -34.17
CA ASP A 97 6.80 1.02 -34.54
C ASP A 97 7.83 1.40 -33.48
N LEU A 98 7.76 2.61 -32.94
CA LEU A 98 8.65 3.03 -31.85
C LEU A 98 8.49 2.17 -30.60
N ILE A 99 7.22 1.86 -30.17
CA ILE A 99 6.96 0.97 -29.04
C ILE A 99 7.57 -0.41 -29.30
N MET A 100 7.42 -0.99 -30.49
CA MET A 100 7.98 -2.30 -30.84
C MET A 100 9.51 -2.29 -30.79
N ARG A 101 10.16 -1.23 -31.27
CA ARG A 101 11.63 -1.08 -31.18
C ARG A 101 12.11 -0.93 -29.75
N LEU A 102 11.38 -0.21 -28.90
CA LEU A 102 11.68 -0.10 -27.48
C LEU A 102 11.51 -1.45 -26.77
N ALA A 103 10.39 -2.14 -27.01
CA ALA A 103 10.13 -3.47 -26.43
C ALA A 103 11.22 -4.49 -26.78
N ALA A 104 11.78 -4.43 -28.00
CA ALA A 104 12.90 -5.28 -28.41
C ALA A 104 14.18 -5.11 -27.58
N THR A 105 14.32 -3.99 -26.85
CA THR A 105 15.48 -3.65 -26.01
C THR A 105 15.18 -3.69 -24.52
N CYS A 106 13.98 -4.08 -24.12
CA CYS A 106 13.54 -4.14 -22.74
C CYS A 106 13.41 -5.58 -22.25
N ASP A 107 13.57 -5.78 -20.96
CA ASP A 107 13.37 -7.04 -20.25
C ASP A 107 11.95 -7.21 -19.76
N VAL A 108 11.28 -6.09 -19.45
CA VAL A 108 9.95 -6.04 -18.85
C VAL A 108 9.07 -5.05 -19.61
N PHE A 109 7.82 -5.43 -19.81
CA PHE A 109 6.75 -4.59 -20.35
C PHE A 109 5.61 -4.53 -19.33
N VAL A 110 5.16 -3.33 -18.96
CA VAL A 110 4.08 -3.13 -17.98
C VAL A 110 2.98 -2.26 -18.56
N GLU A 111 1.74 -2.72 -18.46
CA GLU A 111 0.57 -1.96 -18.86
C GLU A 111 -0.56 -2.11 -17.82
N ASN A 112 -1.48 -1.15 -17.78
CA ASN A 112 -2.68 -1.25 -16.96
C ASN A 112 -3.94 -0.80 -17.72
N PHE A 113 -4.05 -1.21 -18.96
CA PHE A 113 -5.21 -0.96 -19.80
C PHE A 113 -6.38 -1.87 -19.39
N ARG A 114 -7.58 -1.47 -19.82
CA ARG A 114 -8.71 -2.40 -19.77
C ARG A 114 -8.44 -3.60 -20.69
N PRO A 115 -8.90 -4.81 -20.32
CA PRO A 115 -8.78 -5.97 -21.18
C PRO A 115 -9.18 -5.70 -22.64
N GLY A 116 -8.43 -6.25 -23.57
CA GLY A 116 -8.61 -6.05 -25.00
C GLY A 116 -8.04 -4.74 -25.58
N VAL A 117 -7.64 -3.75 -24.78
CA VAL A 117 -7.02 -2.51 -25.27
C VAL A 117 -5.63 -2.78 -25.82
N ALA A 118 -4.79 -3.51 -25.09
CA ALA A 118 -3.45 -3.89 -25.53
C ALA A 118 -3.49 -4.66 -26.84
N LYS A 119 -4.47 -5.58 -27.01
CA LYS A 119 -4.70 -6.33 -28.24
C LYS A 119 -5.06 -5.43 -29.43
N ARG A 120 -5.97 -4.47 -29.21
CA ARG A 120 -6.32 -3.50 -30.29
C ARG A 120 -5.15 -2.60 -30.67
N LEU A 121 -4.23 -2.35 -29.78
CA LEU A 121 -3.00 -1.60 -30.04
C LEU A 121 -1.88 -2.48 -30.64
N GLY A 122 -2.03 -3.80 -30.66
CA GLY A 122 -1.00 -4.73 -31.13
C GLY A 122 0.20 -4.86 -30.22
N VAL A 123 0.02 -4.60 -28.89
CA VAL A 123 1.05 -4.68 -27.86
C VAL A 123 0.65 -5.63 -26.72
N ASP A 124 -0.29 -6.53 -26.96
CA ASP A 124 -0.69 -7.59 -26.03
C ASP A 124 0.41 -8.64 -25.83
N TYR A 125 0.24 -9.47 -24.80
CA TYR A 125 1.21 -10.49 -24.44
C TYR A 125 1.52 -11.45 -25.62
N GLU A 126 0.50 -11.98 -26.30
CA GLU A 126 0.68 -12.94 -27.38
C GLU A 126 1.48 -12.31 -28.53
N THR A 127 1.16 -11.07 -28.90
CA THR A 127 1.84 -10.33 -29.97
C THR A 127 3.31 -10.06 -29.63
N LEU A 128 3.59 -9.61 -28.40
CA LEU A 128 4.95 -9.28 -27.95
C LEU A 128 5.77 -10.55 -27.67
N HIS A 129 5.18 -11.57 -27.05
CA HIS A 129 5.87 -12.82 -26.75
C HIS A 129 6.30 -13.59 -28.00
N ALA A 130 5.47 -13.57 -29.04
CA ALA A 130 5.84 -14.18 -30.31
C ALA A 130 7.08 -13.53 -30.96
N LYS A 131 7.32 -12.25 -30.73
CA LYS A 131 8.47 -11.50 -31.26
C LYS A 131 9.65 -11.46 -30.28
N PHE A 132 9.36 -11.38 -29.00
CA PHE A 132 10.33 -11.18 -27.92
C PHE A 132 10.07 -12.22 -26.80
N PRO A 133 10.39 -13.51 -27.02
CA PRO A 133 10.00 -14.57 -26.09
C PRO A 133 10.65 -14.46 -24.71
N ARG A 134 11.67 -13.63 -24.57
CA ARG A 134 12.30 -13.33 -23.26
C ARG A 134 11.59 -12.24 -22.48
N LEU A 135 10.70 -11.45 -23.10
CA LEU A 135 10.07 -10.30 -22.47
C LEU A 135 9.12 -10.75 -21.35
N VAL A 136 9.34 -10.28 -20.13
CA VAL A 136 8.39 -10.40 -19.03
C VAL A 136 7.28 -9.38 -19.26
N TYR A 137 6.04 -9.83 -19.30
CA TYR A 137 4.87 -8.99 -19.55
C TYR A 137 3.99 -8.93 -18.30
N CYS A 138 3.71 -7.74 -17.80
CA CYS A 138 2.85 -7.53 -16.63
C CYS A 138 1.62 -6.70 -17.00
N SER A 139 0.46 -7.31 -16.86
CA SER A 139 -0.85 -6.67 -16.95
C SER A 139 -1.36 -6.35 -15.55
N VAL A 140 -1.76 -5.11 -15.31
CA VAL A 140 -2.45 -4.70 -14.09
C VAL A 140 -3.86 -4.25 -14.47
N SER A 141 -4.89 -4.92 -13.98
CA SER A 141 -6.27 -4.62 -14.36
C SER A 141 -7.21 -4.58 -13.16
N ALA A 142 -8.47 -4.23 -13.36
CA ALA A 142 -9.47 -4.19 -12.30
C ALA A 142 -9.77 -5.59 -11.73
N TYR A 143 -10.15 -6.53 -12.60
CA TYR A 143 -10.62 -7.87 -12.21
C TYR A 143 -9.82 -9.03 -12.83
N GLY A 144 -8.68 -8.75 -13.47
CA GLY A 144 -7.90 -9.72 -14.24
C GLY A 144 -8.19 -9.64 -15.73
N GLN A 145 -7.33 -10.30 -16.54
CA GLN A 145 -7.47 -10.31 -18.00
C GLN A 145 -8.59 -11.25 -18.47
N GLU A 146 -8.96 -12.22 -17.63
CA GLU A 146 -9.95 -13.26 -17.93
C GLU A 146 -11.03 -13.35 -16.83
N GLY A 147 -12.11 -14.05 -17.13
CA GLY A 147 -13.20 -14.29 -16.19
C GLY A 147 -14.44 -13.42 -16.42
N MET A 148 -15.53 -13.73 -15.70
CA MET A 148 -16.84 -13.09 -15.89
C MET A 148 -16.87 -11.58 -15.60
N MET A 149 -15.93 -11.07 -14.86
CA MET A 149 -15.88 -9.65 -14.46
C MET A 149 -14.77 -8.86 -15.16
N SER A 150 -14.01 -9.47 -16.06
CA SER A 150 -12.84 -8.82 -16.69
C SER A 150 -13.18 -7.52 -17.41
N ASP A 151 -14.36 -7.40 -17.99
CA ASP A 151 -14.83 -6.20 -18.69
C ASP A 151 -15.31 -5.07 -17.76
N ARG A 152 -15.50 -5.36 -16.45
CA ARG A 152 -15.97 -4.34 -15.49
C ARG A 152 -14.89 -3.30 -15.23
N PRO A 153 -15.22 -2.00 -15.25
CA PRO A 153 -14.32 -0.96 -14.77
C PRO A 153 -14.20 -1.03 -13.25
N GLY A 154 -13.02 -0.73 -12.73
CA GLY A 154 -12.77 -0.65 -11.30
C GLY A 154 -11.70 0.37 -10.99
N LEU A 155 -11.82 0.99 -9.81
CA LEU A 155 -10.84 1.91 -9.23
C LEU A 155 -10.72 1.57 -7.75
N ASP A 156 -9.61 1.92 -7.13
CA ASP A 156 -9.33 1.66 -5.71
C ASP A 156 -10.54 1.92 -4.79
N PRO A 157 -11.21 3.10 -4.79
CA PRO A 157 -12.34 3.33 -3.88
C PRO A 157 -13.53 2.39 -4.08
N VAL A 158 -13.72 1.91 -5.31
CA VAL A 158 -14.79 0.95 -5.63
C VAL A 158 -14.46 -0.40 -5.00
N PHE A 159 -13.21 -0.85 -5.11
CA PHE A 159 -12.77 -2.10 -4.47
C PHE A 159 -12.77 -2.01 -2.95
N GLN A 160 -12.44 -0.86 -2.36
CA GLN A 160 -12.58 -0.66 -0.91
C GLN A 160 -14.04 -0.88 -0.44
N ALA A 161 -15.01 -0.49 -1.26
CA ALA A 161 -16.43 -0.70 -0.98
C ALA A 161 -16.86 -2.16 -1.26
N GLU A 162 -16.66 -2.66 -2.49
CA GLU A 162 -17.17 -3.96 -2.95
C GLU A 162 -16.53 -5.14 -2.20
N MET A 163 -15.25 -5.02 -1.81
CA MET A 163 -14.52 -6.11 -1.15
C MET A 163 -14.58 -6.05 0.38
N GLY A 164 -15.40 -5.17 0.94
CA GLY A 164 -15.71 -5.14 2.37
C GLY A 164 -14.72 -4.36 3.24
N LEU A 165 -13.63 -3.78 2.70
CA LEU A 165 -12.67 -3.02 3.51
C LEU A 165 -13.34 -1.85 4.25
N MET A 166 -14.22 -1.11 3.57
CA MET A 166 -14.96 0.00 4.19
C MET A 166 -15.84 -0.45 5.35
N SER A 167 -16.39 -1.68 5.29
CA SER A 167 -17.24 -2.20 6.37
C SER A 167 -16.50 -2.41 7.68
N LEU A 168 -15.17 -2.55 7.62
CA LEU A 168 -14.29 -2.74 8.78
C LEU A 168 -13.83 -1.41 9.40
N CYS A 169 -13.94 -0.30 8.66
CA CYS A 169 -13.43 1.00 9.06
C CYS A 169 -14.57 1.89 9.58
N GLY A 170 -14.29 2.64 10.64
CA GLY A 170 -15.22 3.55 11.30
C GLY A 170 -15.51 3.18 12.76
N GLU A 171 -16.20 4.04 13.47
CA GLU A 171 -16.60 3.82 14.85
C GLU A 171 -17.64 2.68 14.93
N ALA A 172 -17.73 2.04 16.10
CA ALA A 172 -18.57 0.87 16.32
C ALA A 172 -20.06 1.14 16.01
N ASP A 173 -20.54 2.29 16.41
CA ASP A 173 -21.92 2.79 16.22
C ASP A 173 -22.08 3.72 15.00
N GLY A 174 -20.96 3.97 14.28
CA GLY A 174 -20.94 4.81 13.08
C GLY A 174 -21.21 4.03 11.78
N GLY A 175 -21.22 4.77 10.65
CA GLY A 175 -21.26 4.19 9.31
C GLY A 175 -19.88 3.67 8.82
N PRO A 176 -19.87 2.90 7.72
CA PRO A 176 -18.63 2.55 7.05
C PRO A 176 -17.85 3.78 6.58
N ILE A 177 -16.54 3.81 6.80
CA ILE A 177 -15.67 4.91 6.41
C ILE A 177 -14.61 4.39 5.44
N ARG A 178 -14.39 5.12 4.35
CA ARG A 178 -13.33 4.81 3.40
C ARG A 178 -11.97 5.30 3.95
N PRO A 179 -10.96 4.44 4.10
CA PRO A 179 -9.58 4.90 4.28
C PRO A 179 -9.19 5.86 3.15
N PRO A 180 -8.58 7.02 3.46
CA PRO A 180 -8.31 8.06 2.46
C PRO A 180 -7.15 7.74 1.51
N LEU A 181 -6.47 6.63 1.70
CA LEU A 181 -5.34 6.17 0.90
C LEU A 181 -5.80 5.27 -0.25
N SER A 182 -5.05 5.24 -1.36
CA SER A 182 -5.22 4.28 -2.45
C SER A 182 -4.58 2.94 -2.09
N ILE A 183 -5.04 2.33 -1.00
CA ILE A 183 -4.40 1.16 -0.38
C ILE A 183 -4.44 -0.08 -1.28
N ILE A 184 -5.53 -0.24 -2.06
CA ILE A 184 -5.69 -1.37 -2.99
C ILE A 184 -4.68 -1.24 -4.14
N ASP A 185 -4.56 -0.03 -4.73
CA ASP A 185 -3.55 0.25 -5.75
C ASP A 185 -2.13 -0.02 -5.26
N LEU A 186 -1.81 0.41 -4.03
CA LEU A 186 -0.48 0.20 -3.43
C LEU A 186 -0.17 -1.29 -3.21
N PHE A 187 -1.12 -2.08 -2.67
CA PHE A 187 -0.94 -3.52 -2.51
C PHE A 187 -0.81 -4.22 -3.86
N THR A 188 -1.68 -3.88 -4.83
CA THR A 188 -1.61 -4.44 -6.18
C THR A 188 -0.25 -4.17 -6.83
N SER A 189 0.28 -2.96 -6.67
CA SER A 189 1.61 -2.61 -7.20
C SER A 189 2.75 -3.39 -6.54
N LEU A 190 2.66 -3.67 -5.24
CA LEU A 190 3.64 -4.50 -4.51
C LEU A 190 3.61 -5.95 -5.03
N TYR A 191 2.43 -6.53 -5.25
CA TYR A 191 2.32 -7.85 -5.86
C TYR A 191 2.87 -7.87 -7.28
N ALA A 192 2.54 -6.85 -8.09
CA ALA A 192 3.04 -6.74 -9.45
C ALA A 192 4.57 -6.64 -9.47
N SER A 193 5.18 -5.75 -8.68
CA SER A 193 6.64 -5.59 -8.61
C SER A 193 7.34 -6.86 -8.11
N THR A 194 6.79 -7.52 -7.09
CA THR A 194 7.32 -8.79 -6.58
C THR A 194 7.26 -9.89 -7.64
N ALA A 195 6.13 -10.03 -8.35
CA ALA A 195 5.97 -11.01 -9.41
C ALA A 195 6.90 -10.72 -10.60
N VAL A 196 7.10 -9.45 -10.96
CA VAL A 196 8.05 -9.03 -11.99
C VAL A 196 9.48 -9.40 -11.58
N CYS A 197 9.90 -9.11 -10.34
CA CYS A 197 11.23 -9.51 -9.85
C CYS A 197 11.43 -11.03 -9.90
N ALA A 198 10.43 -11.81 -9.50
CA ALA A 198 10.47 -13.27 -9.58
C ALA A 198 10.55 -13.76 -11.04
N ALA A 199 9.79 -13.15 -11.95
CA ALA A 199 9.82 -13.49 -13.37
C ALA A 199 11.16 -13.12 -14.06
N ILE A 200 11.80 -12.01 -13.64
CA ILE A 200 13.17 -11.66 -14.08
C ILE A 200 14.17 -12.72 -13.64
N ALA A 201 14.07 -13.21 -12.41
CA ALA A 201 14.94 -14.27 -11.90
C ALA A 201 14.73 -15.59 -12.67
N ASP A 202 13.48 -15.97 -12.94
CA ASP A 202 13.13 -17.13 -13.78
C ASP A 202 13.63 -16.96 -15.21
N GLN A 203 13.44 -15.78 -15.81
CA GLN A 203 13.93 -15.47 -17.17
C GLN A 203 15.45 -15.63 -17.32
N LYS A 204 16.22 -15.21 -16.30
CA LYS A 204 17.69 -15.40 -16.33
C LYS A 204 18.09 -16.87 -16.36
N THR A 205 17.28 -17.77 -15.79
CA THR A 205 17.54 -19.20 -15.73
C THR A 205 17.00 -19.93 -16.96
N THR A 206 15.75 -19.61 -17.35
CA THR A 206 15.03 -20.35 -18.42
C THR A 206 15.22 -19.73 -19.80
N GLY A 207 15.61 -18.46 -19.87
CA GLY A 207 15.65 -17.70 -21.12
C GLY A 207 14.28 -17.29 -21.65
N GLN A 208 13.19 -17.54 -20.90
CA GLN A 208 11.80 -17.27 -21.29
C GLN A 208 11.17 -16.20 -20.39
N GLY A 209 10.43 -15.28 -21.00
CA GLY A 209 9.57 -14.36 -20.29
C GLY A 209 8.28 -15.02 -19.80
N ARG A 210 7.53 -14.32 -18.97
CA ARG A 210 6.24 -14.76 -18.40
C ARG A 210 5.19 -13.68 -18.57
N HIS A 211 3.91 -14.10 -18.70
CA HIS A 211 2.78 -13.21 -18.49
C HIS A 211 2.41 -13.19 -17.00
N ILE A 212 2.34 -12.02 -16.45
CA ILE A 212 1.92 -11.74 -15.08
C ILE A 212 0.60 -10.98 -15.17
N ASP A 213 -0.48 -11.57 -14.69
CA ASP A 213 -1.80 -10.92 -14.59
C ASP A 213 -2.10 -10.61 -13.12
N VAL A 214 -2.15 -9.34 -12.76
CA VAL A 214 -2.44 -8.86 -11.42
C VAL A 214 -3.68 -7.98 -11.45
N SER A 215 -4.61 -8.22 -10.51
CA SER A 215 -5.84 -7.45 -10.44
C SER A 215 -5.99 -6.65 -9.14
N LEU A 216 -6.69 -5.51 -9.23
CA LEU A 216 -7.07 -4.74 -8.05
C LEU A 216 -7.96 -5.58 -7.11
N MET A 217 -8.81 -6.44 -7.65
CA MET A 217 -9.60 -7.38 -6.85
C MET A 217 -8.70 -8.31 -6.03
N GLY A 218 -7.66 -8.89 -6.63
CA GLY A 218 -6.67 -9.72 -5.92
C GLY A 218 -5.94 -8.95 -4.83
N GLY A 219 -5.53 -7.71 -5.13
CA GLY A 219 -4.95 -6.79 -4.16
C GLY A 219 -5.88 -6.50 -2.99
N ALA A 220 -7.17 -6.25 -3.27
CA ALA A 220 -8.18 -5.98 -2.26
C ALA A 220 -8.41 -7.20 -1.34
N ILE A 221 -8.50 -8.41 -1.89
CA ILE A 221 -8.62 -9.65 -1.10
C ILE A 221 -7.40 -9.79 -0.17
N SER A 222 -6.22 -9.51 -0.68
CA SER A 222 -4.98 -9.61 0.12
C SER A 222 -4.92 -8.60 1.27
N VAL A 223 -5.43 -7.39 1.07
CA VAL A 223 -5.52 -6.37 2.13
C VAL A 223 -6.40 -6.84 3.29
N LEU A 224 -7.47 -7.60 3.01
CA LEU A 224 -8.37 -8.11 4.06
C LEU A 224 -7.69 -9.08 5.03
N GLY A 225 -6.69 -9.83 4.58
CA GLY A 225 -5.83 -10.68 5.42
C GLY A 225 -6.56 -11.43 6.53
N ASN A 226 -6.23 -11.08 7.79
CA ASN A 226 -6.82 -11.70 8.98
C ASN A 226 -8.32 -11.39 9.16
N ALA A 227 -8.85 -10.31 8.59
CA ALA A 227 -10.29 -10.00 8.66
C ALA A 227 -11.11 -11.00 7.82
N ALA A 228 -10.61 -11.37 6.63
CA ALA A 228 -11.21 -12.44 5.83
C ALA A 228 -11.14 -13.79 6.57
N GLN A 229 -9.99 -14.10 7.19
CA GLN A 229 -9.84 -15.33 7.96
C GLN A 229 -10.75 -15.35 9.19
N TYR A 230 -10.98 -14.21 9.84
CA TYR A 230 -11.95 -14.10 10.93
C TYR A 230 -13.34 -14.56 10.45
N TYR A 231 -13.80 -14.00 9.32
CA TYR A 231 -15.08 -14.39 8.73
C TYR A 231 -15.16 -15.89 8.42
N PHE A 232 -14.14 -16.46 7.79
CA PHE A 232 -14.10 -17.90 7.50
C PHE A 232 -14.09 -18.78 8.73
N THR A 233 -13.60 -18.29 9.86
CA THR A 233 -13.54 -19.03 11.12
C THR A 233 -14.84 -18.94 11.93
N CYS A 234 -15.45 -17.75 11.98
CA CYS A 234 -16.62 -17.48 12.83
C CYS A 234 -17.95 -17.52 12.08
N GLY A 235 -17.95 -17.44 10.74
CA GLY A 235 -19.15 -17.32 9.93
C GLY A 235 -19.79 -15.93 9.93
N GLU A 236 -19.25 -14.99 10.69
CA GLU A 236 -19.72 -13.62 10.83
C GLU A 236 -18.59 -12.62 10.54
N PRO A 237 -18.86 -11.45 9.93
CA PRO A 237 -17.85 -10.44 9.70
C PRO A 237 -17.31 -9.89 11.02
N PRO A 238 -16.02 -9.51 11.10
CA PRO A 238 -15.49 -8.87 12.28
C PRO A 238 -16.21 -7.54 12.55
N PRO A 239 -16.51 -7.22 13.82
CA PRO A 239 -17.18 -5.97 14.17
C PRO A 239 -16.28 -4.77 13.92
N ARG A 240 -16.87 -3.60 13.63
CA ARG A 240 -16.14 -2.33 13.72
C ARG A 240 -15.88 -1.98 15.18
N VAL A 241 -14.69 -1.54 15.47
CA VAL A 241 -14.26 -1.20 16.83
C VAL A 241 -13.44 0.11 16.86
N GLY A 242 -13.70 1.00 15.90
CA GLY A 242 -12.99 2.28 15.79
C GLY A 242 -11.48 2.10 15.68
N ASN A 243 -10.77 2.74 16.59
CA ASN A 243 -9.31 2.63 16.70
C ASN A 243 -8.83 1.35 17.40
N GLY A 244 -9.72 0.45 17.80
CA GLY A 244 -9.39 -0.79 18.48
C GLY A 244 -9.06 -1.94 17.54
N PHE A 245 -8.97 -3.14 18.12
CA PHE A 245 -8.82 -4.40 17.40
C PHE A 245 -9.83 -5.42 17.91
N PRO A 246 -10.59 -6.16 17.05
CA PRO A 246 -11.70 -7.01 17.50
C PRO A 246 -11.33 -8.03 18.57
N THR A 247 -10.18 -8.66 18.45
CA THR A 247 -9.74 -9.80 19.27
C THR A 247 -8.60 -9.47 20.24
N VAL A 248 -8.18 -8.20 20.34
CA VAL A 248 -7.06 -7.79 21.20
C VAL A 248 -7.43 -6.56 22.03
N VAL A 249 -7.24 -6.64 23.35
CA VAL A 249 -7.51 -5.57 24.32
C VAL A 249 -6.40 -5.52 25.38
N PRO A 250 -5.84 -4.33 25.70
CA PRO A 250 -6.13 -3.03 25.10
C PRO A 250 -5.32 -2.78 23.82
N VAL A 251 -6.01 -2.28 22.82
CA VAL A 251 -5.46 -1.69 21.60
C VAL A 251 -6.36 -0.52 21.25
N GLY A 252 -5.81 0.69 21.07
CA GLY A 252 -6.60 1.85 20.74
C GLY A 252 -5.90 3.18 20.91
N ALA A 253 -6.59 4.25 20.53
CA ALA A 253 -6.20 5.63 20.75
C ALA A 253 -6.81 6.15 22.04
N PHE A 254 -6.01 6.91 22.82
CA PHE A 254 -6.41 7.53 24.08
C PHE A 254 -6.01 9.00 24.07
N ALA A 255 -6.76 9.83 24.81
CA ALA A 255 -6.46 11.23 25.00
C ALA A 255 -5.74 11.48 26.32
N GLY A 256 -4.70 12.30 26.29
CA GLY A 256 -4.12 12.88 27.51
C GLY A 256 -4.95 14.07 28.01
N SER A 257 -4.59 14.61 29.20
CA SER A 257 -5.25 15.77 29.81
C SER A 257 -5.17 17.04 28.95
N ASP A 258 -4.21 17.11 28.05
CA ASP A 258 -4.01 18.18 27.06
C ASP A 258 -4.84 17.99 25.77
N GLY A 259 -5.65 16.92 25.67
CA GLY A 259 -6.39 16.53 24.47
C GLY A 259 -5.52 15.91 23.38
N GLY A 260 -4.22 15.80 23.57
CA GLY A 260 -3.30 15.14 22.65
C GLY A 260 -3.57 13.63 22.60
N LEU A 261 -3.67 13.08 21.39
CA LEU A 261 -3.93 11.64 21.20
C LEU A 261 -2.63 10.84 21.13
N PHE A 262 -2.64 9.66 21.72
CA PHE A 262 -1.62 8.62 21.53
C PHE A 262 -2.26 7.26 21.35
N TYR A 263 -1.53 6.36 20.69
CA TYR A 263 -1.99 5.00 20.41
C TYR A 263 -1.14 4.00 21.21
N LEU A 264 -1.75 2.96 21.77
CA LEU A 264 -1.05 1.84 22.39
C LEU A 264 -1.60 0.50 21.90
N ALA A 265 -0.75 -0.54 22.01
CA ALA A 265 -1.12 -1.89 21.61
C ALA A 265 -0.50 -2.93 22.55
N CYS A 266 -1.34 -3.63 23.32
CA CYS A 266 -0.92 -4.72 24.22
C CYS A 266 -1.39 -6.06 23.68
N GLY A 267 -0.72 -6.56 22.63
CA GLY A 267 -1.08 -7.83 21.97
C GLY A 267 -0.72 -9.11 22.73
N THR A 268 -0.01 -9.01 23.86
CA THR A 268 0.40 -10.17 24.67
C THR A 268 0.14 -9.95 26.14
N GLN A 269 0.08 -11.03 26.91
CA GLN A 269 -0.08 -10.98 28.38
C GLN A 269 1.07 -10.19 29.03
N LYS A 270 2.30 -10.38 28.56
CA LYS A 270 3.47 -9.64 29.06
C LYS A 270 3.36 -8.14 28.87
N LEU A 271 2.85 -7.69 27.71
CA LEU A 271 2.64 -6.26 27.44
C LEU A 271 1.52 -5.69 28.32
N TYR A 272 0.46 -6.47 28.55
CA TYR A 272 -0.60 -6.12 29.48
C TYR A 272 -0.06 -5.92 30.91
N GLU A 273 0.73 -6.86 31.43
CA GLU A 273 1.36 -6.74 32.75
C GLU A 273 2.30 -5.53 32.82
N ASN A 274 3.09 -5.28 31.80
CA ASN A 274 3.92 -4.10 31.72
C ASN A 274 3.08 -2.82 31.77
N LEU A 275 1.94 -2.79 31.08
CA LEU A 275 1.01 -1.67 31.11
C LEU A 275 0.49 -1.45 32.55
N VAL A 276 -0.23 -2.42 33.10
CA VAL A 276 -0.99 -2.20 34.35
C VAL A 276 -0.10 -2.12 35.56
N ILE A 277 0.99 -2.91 35.64
CA ILE A 277 1.86 -2.96 36.82
C ILE A 277 2.95 -1.86 36.73
N LYS A 278 3.68 -1.78 35.60
CA LYS A 278 4.85 -0.89 35.51
C LYS A 278 4.52 0.54 35.08
N ALA A 279 3.62 0.67 34.08
CA ALA A 279 3.29 2.01 33.57
C ALA A 279 2.20 2.68 34.40
N LEU A 280 1.15 1.96 34.78
CA LEU A 280 0.00 2.57 35.46
C LEU A 280 0.07 2.48 36.99
N ASP A 281 0.92 1.59 37.55
CA ASP A 281 0.98 1.29 38.98
C ASP A 281 -0.39 0.84 39.52
N ARG A 282 -1.05 -0.06 38.76
CA ARG A 282 -2.39 -0.59 39.03
C ARG A 282 -2.36 -2.15 39.05
N PRO A 283 -1.69 -2.75 40.06
CA PRO A 283 -1.65 -4.20 40.19
C PRO A 283 -3.05 -4.82 40.37
N ASP A 284 -4.00 -4.09 40.93
CA ASP A 284 -5.40 -4.49 41.07
C ASP A 284 -6.04 -4.89 39.71
N LEU A 285 -5.67 -4.22 38.63
CA LEU A 285 -6.14 -4.59 37.28
C LEU A 285 -5.54 -5.91 36.79
N ALA A 286 -4.32 -6.24 37.20
CA ALA A 286 -3.71 -7.52 36.86
C ALA A 286 -4.34 -8.69 37.64
N GLU A 287 -4.84 -8.42 38.86
CA GLU A 287 -5.46 -9.42 39.77
C GLU A 287 -6.97 -9.57 39.49
N ASP A 288 -7.59 -8.62 38.78
CA ASP A 288 -9.02 -8.68 38.44
C ASP A 288 -9.30 -9.85 37.46
N PRO A 289 -10.13 -10.83 37.86
CA PRO A 289 -10.40 -12.00 37.03
C PRO A 289 -11.04 -11.66 35.69
N ARG A 290 -11.71 -10.51 35.56
CA ARG A 290 -12.27 -10.03 34.29
C ARG A 290 -11.18 -9.67 33.29
N PHE A 291 -10.00 -9.27 33.74
CA PHE A 291 -8.91 -8.76 32.91
C PHE A 291 -7.68 -9.67 32.89
N ALA A 292 -7.67 -10.73 33.65
CA ALA A 292 -6.52 -11.63 33.83
C ALA A 292 -6.05 -12.28 32.51
N GLY A 293 -6.97 -12.55 31.57
CA GLY A 293 -6.67 -13.11 30.26
C GLY A 293 -7.23 -12.30 29.10
N MET A 294 -6.70 -12.50 27.90
CA MET A 294 -7.13 -11.78 26.69
C MET A 294 -8.63 -11.95 26.42
N GLY A 295 -9.16 -13.17 26.56
CA GLY A 295 -10.59 -13.44 26.36
C GLY A 295 -11.48 -12.61 27.28
N GLY A 296 -11.16 -12.56 28.59
CA GLY A 296 -11.89 -11.76 29.55
C GLY A 296 -11.81 -10.25 29.25
N ARG A 297 -10.63 -9.74 28.83
CA ARG A 297 -10.50 -8.35 28.42
C ARG A 297 -11.31 -8.01 27.16
N VAL A 298 -11.42 -8.95 26.21
CA VAL A 298 -12.27 -8.77 25.02
C VAL A 298 -13.75 -8.75 25.41
N GLU A 299 -14.19 -9.65 26.30
CA GLU A 299 -15.55 -9.72 26.81
C GLU A 299 -15.94 -8.45 27.59
N HIS A 300 -15.03 -7.97 28.45
CA HIS A 300 -15.22 -6.78 29.28
C HIS A 300 -14.59 -5.52 28.70
N ARG A 301 -14.41 -5.45 27.35
CA ARG A 301 -13.74 -4.37 26.63
C ARG A 301 -14.19 -2.98 27.07
N THR A 302 -15.49 -2.70 27.05
CA THR A 302 -16.03 -1.37 27.36
C THR A 302 -15.59 -0.91 28.76
N VAL A 303 -15.73 -1.78 29.75
CA VAL A 303 -15.34 -1.46 31.14
C VAL A 303 -13.84 -1.21 31.25
N PHE A 304 -13.03 -2.06 30.63
CA PHE A 304 -11.59 -1.94 30.71
C PHE A 304 -11.06 -0.70 29.98
N MET A 305 -11.58 -0.40 28.79
CA MET A 305 -11.19 0.78 28.03
C MET A 305 -11.57 2.07 28.75
N SER A 306 -12.77 2.15 29.36
CA SER A 306 -13.16 3.32 30.16
C SER A 306 -12.27 3.55 31.38
N ILE A 307 -11.81 2.50 32.06
CA ILE A 307 -10.83 2.61 33.16
C ILE A 307 -9.51 3.22 32.62
N LEU A 308 -9.04 2.79 31.48
CA LEU A 308 -7.83 3.33 30.88
C LEU A 308 -8.00 4.79 30.45
N GLU A 309 -9.15 5.14 29.86
CA GLU A 309 -9.48 6.53 29.48
C GLU A 309 -9.45 7.48 30.69
N GLU A 310 -10.04 7.06 31.82
CA GLU A 310 -10.00 7.85 33.07
C GLU A 310 -8.55 8.04 33.57
N ILE A 311 -7.74 6.97 33.56
CA ILE A 311 -6.34 7.06 34.00
C ILE A 311 -5.55 7.98 33.07
N PHE A 312 -5.69 7.83 31.76
CA PHE A 312 -4.93 8.60 30.79
C PHE A 312 -5.33 10.08 30.72
N ALA A 313 -6.54 10.43 31.11
CA ALA A 313 -6.98 11.82 31.24
C ALA A 313 -6.28 12.62 32.37
N ALA A 314 -5.50 11.98 33.26
CA ALA A 314 -4.84 12.62 34.36
C ALA A 314 -3.58 13.41 33.97
N GLU A 315 -2.86 13.00 32.93
CA GLU A 315 -1.58 13.60 32.56
C GLU A 315 -1.53 13.87 31.04
N PRO A 316 -0.66 14.78 30.57
CA PRO A 316 -0.53 15.07 29.12
C PRO A 316 -0.07 13.86 28.30
N ARG A 317 -0.38 13.89 27.00
CA ARG A 317 -0.01 12.85 26.02
C ARG A 317 1.45 12.40 26.11
N ASP A 318 2.37 13.36 26.10
CA ASP A 318 3.80 13.08 26.03
C ASP A 318 4.33 12.44 27.32
N HIS A 319 3.74 12.75 28.48
CA HIS A 319 3.99 12.05 29.74
C HIS A 319 3.67 10.55 29.61
N TRP A 320 2.47 10.24 29.09
CA TRP A 320 2.07 8.86 28.92
C TRP A 320 2.91 8.10 27.89
N VAL A 321 3.23 8.72 26.76
CA VAL A 321 4.08 8.12 25.75
C VAL A 321 5.45 7.76 26.31
N GLU A 322 6.09 8.62 27.10
CA GLU A 322 7.38 8.35 27.72
C GLU A 322 7.28 7.24 28.78
N LYS A 323 6.28 7.31 29.66
CA LYS A 323 6.06 6.32 30.72
C LYS A 323 5.78 4.92 30.16
N LEU A 324 4.95 4.82 29.13
CA LEU A 324 4.62 3.57 28.44
C LEU A 324 5.85 2.96 27.74
N ARG A 325 6.64 3.80 27.06
CA ARG A 325 7.89 3.35 26.41
C ARG A 325 8.89 2.82 27.43
N THR A 326 9.07 3.54 28.55
CA THR A 326 9.96 3.10 29.64
C THR A 326 9.51 1.77 30.22
N ALA A 327 8.21 1.52 30.31
CA ALA A 327 7.64 0.24 30.75
C ALA A 327 7.72 -0.88 29.68
N GLY A 328 8.18 -0.56 28.47
CA GLY A 328 8.25 -1.51 27.35
C GLY A 328 6.88 -1.82 26.72
N VAL A 329 5.95 -0.88 26.76
CA VAL A 329 4.64 -0.97 26.09
C VAL A 329 4.72 -0.26 24.74
N PRO A 330 4.39 -0.93 23.61
CA PRO A 330 4.33 -0.29 22.30
C PRO A 330 3.30 0.83 22.27
N CYS A 331 3.76 2.06 22.03
CA CYS A 331 2.91 3.24 21.97
C CYS A 331 3.56 4.34 21.12
N GLY A 332 2.75 5.29 20.69
CA GLY A 332 3.21 6.47 19.95
C GLY A 332 2.18 7.59 19.94
N ALA A 333 2.64 8.83 19.86
CA ALA A 333 1.77 9.98 19.66
C ALA A 333 1.07 9.87 18.29
N VAL A 334 -0.22 10.17 18.24
CA VAL A 334 -0.93 10.38 16.97
C VAL A 334 -0.52 11.74 16.42
N ARG A 335 0.15 11.74 15.27
CA ARG A 335 0.74 12.93 14.65
C ARG A 335 0.06 13.29 13.35
N ASN A 336 0.07 14.56 13.03
CA ASN A 336 -0.21 15.03 11.67
C ASN A 336 1.01 14.76 10.75
N LEU A 337 0.82 14.89 9.45
CA LEU A 337 1.90 14.61 8.47
C LEU A 337 3.06 15.60 8.56
N ASP A 338 2.81 16.83 9.03
CA ASP A 338 3.83 17.86 9.24
C ASP A 338 4.62 17.67 10.55
N GLU A 339 4.11 16.85 11.47
CA GLU A 339 4.76 16.47 12.74
C GLU A 339 5.57 15.17 12.63
N ALA A 340 5.32 14.37 11.58
CA ALA A 340 5.94 13.07 11.37
C ALA A 340 7.24 13.17 10.59
#